data_4fea1cf5ae364f48ccbc89dc5600596b
#
_entry.id   4fea1cf5ae364f48ccbc89dc5600596b
#
_cell.length_a   1.000
_cell.length_b   1.000
_cell.length_c   1.000
_cell.angle_alpha   90.00
_cell.angle_beta   90.00
_cell.angle_gamma   90.00
#
_symmetry.space_group_name_H-M   'P 1'
#
loop_
_entity.id
_entity.type
_entity.pdbx_description
1 polymer ?
#
loop_
_entity_poly.entity_id
_entity_poly.type
_entity_poly.pdbx_seq_one_letter_code
_entity_poly.pdbx_strand_id
1 'polypeptide(L)'
;MKLGEKIRYLREVEGSLRGLDRDLSQQETVRAIEAETGSKLSQSYLSQIESGARPHLTNTTRQILATFFKVHPGYLVDDPEGYHPELQSELRSFEDKLDLWLVNGAERFSRDPELMQALLTLARHDRSRECLLLLEAIL
;
A
#
# COMPACT_ATOMS: atom_id res chain seq x y z
N MET A 1 14.44 -4.99 -4.81
CA MET A 1 13.68 -3.80 -5.23
C MET A 1 14.31 -2.54 -4.65
N LYS A 2 14.52 -1.55 -5.46
CA LYS A 2 15.04 -0.26 -5.00
C LYS A 2 13.93 0.57 -4.35
N LEU A 3 14.33 1.51 -3.50
CA LEU A 3 13.39 2.40 -2.81
C LEU A 3 12.43 3.12 -3.79
N GLY A 4 12.96 3.65 -4.89
CA GLY A 4 12.15 4.33 -5.89
C GLY A 4 11.09 3.44 -6.53
N GLU A 5 11.43 2.20 -6.79
CA GLU A 5 10.49 1.20 -7.31
C GLU A 5 9.40 0.87 -6.30
N LYS A 6 9.76 0.78 -5.02
CA LYS A 6 8.81 0.55 -3.93
C LYS A 6 7.80 1.69 -3.82
N ILE A 7 8.25 2.92 -3.90
CA ILE A 7 7.37 4.11 -3.87
C ILE A 7 6.40 4.09 -5.06
N ARG A 8 6.91 3.79 -6.24
CA ARG A 8 6.07 3.69 -7.45
C ARG A 8 5.02 2.58 -7.31
N TYR A 9 5.43 1.44 -6.80
CA TYR A 9 4.53 0.33 -6.50
C TYR A 9 3.43 0.72 -5.51
N LEU A 10 3.80 1.43 -4.43
CA LEU A 10 2.82 1.93 -3.45
C LEU A 10 1.83 2.92 -4.07
N ARG A 11 2.28 3.77 -5.00
CA ARG A 11 1.36 4.65 -5.74
C ARG A 11 0.39 3.89 -6.63
N GLU A 12 0.86 2.80 -7.26
CA GLU A 12 0.01 1.90 -8.04
C GLU A 12 -1.07 1.26 -7.17
N VAL A 13 -0.67 0.71 -6.03
CA VAL A 13 -1.60 0.11 -5.06
C VAL A 13 -2.59 1.15 -4.55
N GLU A 14 -2.12 2.35 -4.21
CA GLU A 14 -2.98 3.42 -3.70
C GLU A 14 -4.00 3.88 -4.74
N GLY A 15 -3.60 3.97 -6.00
CA GLY A 15 -4.52 4.24 -7.10
C GLY A 15 -5.61 3.19 -7.20
N SER A 16 -5.25 1.93 -7.12
CA SER A 16 -6.19 0.81 -7.12
C SER A 16 -7.16 0.86 -5.94
N LEU A 17 -6.65 1.14 -4.74
CA LEU A 17 -7.46 1.24 -3.52
C LEU A 17 -8.46 2.40 -3.57
N ARG A 18 -8.13 3.47 -4.29
CA ARG A 18 -9.00 4.63 -4.49
C ARG A 18 -9.97 4.47 -5.65
N GLY A 19 -10.01 3.29 -6.29
CA GLY A 19 -10.89 2.98 -7.40
C GLY A 19 -10.44 3.55 -8.74
N LEU A 20 -9.17 3.92 -8.86
CA LEU A 20 -8.59 4.37 -10.12
C LEU A 20 -8.06 3.16 -10.91
N ASP A 21 -8.22 3.17 -12.23
CA ASP A 21 -7.63 2.17 -13.12
C ASP A 21 -6.17 2.49 -13.48
N ARG A 22 -5.50 3.24 -12.65
CA ARG A 22 -4.13 3.70 -12.82
C ARG A 22 -3.47 3.95 -11.47
N ASP A 23 -2.16 4.17 -11.47
CA ASP A 23 -1.45 4.62 -10.29
C ASP A 23 -1.90 6.04 -9.88
N LEU A 24 -1.73 6.34 -8.62
CA LEU A 24 -1.85 7.69 -8.11
C LEU A 24 -0.64 8.48 -8.62
N SER A 25 -0.86 9.59 -9.32
CA SER A 25 0.25 10.38 -9.86
C SER A 25 1.10 10.99 -8.74
N GLN A 26 2.32 11.40 -9.04
CA GLN A 26 3.19 12.08 -8.07
C GLN A 26 2.53 13.34 -7.50
N GLN A 27 1.87 14.14 -8.35
CA GLN A 27 1.14 15.33 -7.89
C GLN A 27 -0.03 14.99 -6.99
N GLU A 28 -0.82 14.01 -7.38
CA GLU A 28 -1.95 13.55 -6.57
C GLU A 28 -1.46 13.00 -5.21
N THR A 29 -0.34 12.28 -5.23
CA THR A 29 0.27 11.74 -4.01
C THR A 29 0.70 12.83 -3.05
N VAL A 30 1.42 13.86 -3.51
CA VAL A 30 1.85 14.95 -2.62
C VAL A 30 0.68 15.78 -2.09
N ARG A 31 -0.36 15.98 -2.90
CA ARG A 31 -1.59 16.63 -2.44
C ARG A 31 -2.32 15.82 -1.38
N ALA A 32 -2.43 14.51 -1.59
CA ALA A 32 -3.06 13.62 -0.64
C ALA A 32 -2.28 13.53 0.69
N ILE A 33 -0.95 13.50 0.62
CA ILE A 33 -0.08 13.54 1.80
C ILE A 33 -0.34 14.82 2.61
N GLU A 34 -0.39 15.97 1.96
CA GLU A 34 -0.67 17.23 2.64
C GLU A 34 -2.06 17.24 3.26
N ALA A 35 -3.07 16.77 2.53
CA ALA A 35 -4.45 16.73 3.02
C ALA A 35 -4.65 15.77 4.19
N GLU A 36 -4.01 14.60 4.16
CA GLU A 36 -4.24 13.53 5.14
C GLU A 36 -3.28 13.59 6.33
N THR A 37 -2.05 14.04 6.13
CA THR A 37 -1.03 14.06 7.19
C THR A 37 -0.67 15.47 7.67
N GLY A 38 -1.07 16.50 6.93
CA GLY A 38 -0.68 17.88 7.20
C GLY A 38 0.78 18.20 6.83
N SER A 39 1.53 17.24 6.32
CA SER A 39 2.94 17.40 5.97
C SER A 39 3.09 17.74 4.51
N LYS A 40 4.02 18.64 4.20
CA LYS A 40 4.31 19.05 2.83
C LYS A 40 5.49 18.28 2.26
N LEU A 41 5.29 17.68 1.11
CA LEU A 41 6.32 17.04 0.31
C LEU A 41 6.22 17.59 -1.11
N SER A 42 7.34 17.98 -1.73
CA SER A 42 7.29 18.47 -3.10
C SER A 42 7.25 17.32 -4.11
N GLN A 43 6.59 17.54 -5.25
CA GLN A 43 6.61 16.59 -6.35
C GLN A 43 8.03 16.34 -6.86
N SER A 44 8.83 17.38 -6.94
CA SER A 44 10.24 17.30 -7.35
C SER A 44 11.04 16.37 -6.44
N TYR A 45 10.83 16.46 -5.13
CA TYR A 45 11.48 15.58 -4.17
C TYR A 45 11.05 14.12 -4.34
N LEU A 46 9.75 13.90 -4.50
CA LEU A 46 9.20 12.55 -4.75
C LEU A 46 9.75 11.96 -6.05
N SER A 47 9.82 12.76 -7.11
CA SER A 47 10.42 12.39 -8.39
C SER A 47 11.89 11.98 -8.25
N GLN A 48 12.67 12.73 -7.45
CA GLN A 48 14.07 12.41 -7.19
C GLN A 48 14.26 11.13 -6.42
N ILE A 49 13.37 10.81 -5.48
CA ILE A 49 13.38 9.53 -4.78
C ILE A 49 13.10 8.38 -5.76
N GLU A 50 12.06 8.51 -6.58
CA GLU A 50 11.67 7.46 -7.53
C GLU A 50 12.70 7.24 -8.63
N SER A 51 13.40 8.25 -9.06
CA SER A 51 14.45 8.14 -10.07
C SER A 51 15.78 7.59 -9.53
N GLY A 52 15.92 7.51 -8.21
CA GLY A 52 17.17 7.11 -7.56
C GLY A 52 18.18 8.24 -7.35
N ALA A 53 17.84 9.47 -7.75
CA ALA A 53 18.69 10.64 -7.51
C ALA A 53 18.86 10.95 -6.01
N ARG A 54 17.87 10.54 -5.20
CA ARG A 54 17.94 10.56 -3.74
C ARG A 54 17.76 9.14 -3.20
N PRO A 55 18.85 8.39 -3.00
CA PRO A 55 18.75 6.99 -2.60
C PRO A 55 18.40 6.80 -1.12
N HIS A 56 18.49 7.86 -0.31
CA HIS A 56 18.23 7.81 1.13
C HIS A 56 17.17 8.82 1.53
N LEU A 57 16.28 8.40 2.40
CA LEU A 57 15.27 9.26 3.01
C LEU A 57 15.75 9.74 4.39
N THR A 58 15.37 10.96 4.74
CA THR A 58 15.44 11.40 6.13
C THR A 58 14.41 10.60 6.96
N ASN A 59 14.64 10.48 8.27
CA ASN A 59 13.69 9.80 9.14
C ASN A 59 12.31 10.45 9.09
N THR A 60 12.25 11.78 9.04
CA THR A 60 10.99 12.52 8.96
C THR A 60 10.22 12.18 7.68
N THR A 61 10.87 12.20 6.53
CA THR A 61 10.23 11.85 5.24
C THR A 61 9.79 10.40 5.22
N ARG A 62 10.62 9.49 5.76
CA ARG A 62 10.28 8.08 5.85
C ARG A 62 9.02 7.87 6.68
N GLN A 63 8.90 8.54 7.81
CA GLN A 63 7.71 8.45 8.67
C GLN A 63 6.46 9.00 7.97
N ILE A 64 6.58 10.11 7.24
CA ILE A 64 5.48 10.69 6.48
C ILE A 64 4.98 9.70 5.43
N LEU A 65 5.88 9.15 4.64
CA LEU A 65 5.53 8.20 3.58
C LEU A 65 4.97 6.88 4.16
N ALA A 66 5.58 6.38 5.22
CA ALA A 66 5.12 5.17 5.90
C ALA A 66 3.70 5.34 6.47
N THR A 67 3.43 6.47 7.08
CA THR A 67 2.11 6.80 7.62
C THR A 67 1.07 6.93 6.50
N PHE A 68 1.42 7.61 5.42
CA PHE A 68 0.52 7.81 4.29
C PHE A 68 0.19 6.50 3.56
N PHE A 69 1.22 5.70 3.23
CA PHE A 69 1.04 4.43 2.52
C PHE A 69 0.66 3.27 3.44
N LYS A 70 0.61 3.48 4.76
CA LYS A 70 0.25 2.45 5.75
C LYS A 70 1.20 1.25 5.72
N VAL A 71 2.48 1.51 5.57
CA VAL A 71 3.54 0.50 5.62
C VAL A 71 4.48 0.74 6.79
N HIS A 72 5.23 -0.29 7.18
CA HIS A 72 6.26 -0.13 8.19
C HIS A 72 7.40 0.74 7.63
N PRO A 73 7.95 1.69 8.41
CA PRO A 73 9.06 2.54 7.93
C PRO A 73 10.27 1.75 7.42
N GLY A 74 10.53 0.57 7.98
CA GLY A 74 11.61 -0.31 7.55
C GLY A 74 11.44 -0.88 6.14
N TYR A 75 10.25 -0.83 5.56
CA TYR A 75 10.01 -1.19 4.17
C TYR A 75 10.63 -0.17 3.19
N LEU A 76 10.72 1.09 3.59
CA LEU A 76 11.15 2.20 2.73
C LEU A 76 12.67 2.34 2.71
N VAL A 77 13.34 1.28 2.29
CA VAL A 77 14.79 1.20 2.07
C VAL A 77 15.04 0.35 0.82
N ASP A 78 16.23 0.49 0.24
CA ASP A 78 16.65 -0.43 -0.82
C ASP A 78 16.81 -1.85 -0.26
N ASP A 79 16.39 -2.84 -1.03
CA ASP A 79 16.67 -4.23 -0.68
C ASP A 79 18.18 -4.51 -0.80
N PRO A 80 18.74 -5.38 0.06
CA PRO A 80 20.15 -5.73 0.01
C PRO A 80 20.56 -6.29 -1.35
N GLU A 81 21.82 -6.06 -1.74
CA GLU A 81 22.42 -6.69 -2.92
C GLU A 81 22.38 -8.22 -2.77
N GLY A 82 22.06 -8.92 -3.86
CA GLY A 82 21.91 -10.36 -3.84
C GLY A 82 20.59 -10.88 -3.32
N TYR A 83 19.72 -10.00 -2.88
CA TYR A 83 18.32 -10.34 -2.60
C TYR A 83 17.61 -10.63 -3.91
N HIS A 84 17.20 -11.90 -4.10
CA HIS A 84 16.48 -12.31 -5.30
C HIS A 84 14.96 -12.24 -5.05
N PRO A 85 14.30 -11.14 -5.42
CA PRO A 85 12.86 -11.02 -5.26
C PRO A 85 12.06 -11.98 -6.13
N GLU A 86 12.70 -12.56 -7.16
CA GLU A 86 12.07 -13.43 -8.14
C GLU A 86 11.40 -14.67 -7.52
N LEU A 87 11.96 -15.21 -6.43
CA LEU A 87 11.40 -16.36 -5.72
C LEU A 87 10.35 -16.00 -4.68
N GLN A 88 10.25 -14.72 -4.30
CA GLN A 88 9.32 -14.23 -3.28
C GLN A 88 8.42 -13.11 -3.77
N SER A 89 8.67 -12.57 -4.98
CA SER A 89 8.05 -11.34 -5.46
C SER A 89 6.54 -11.43 -5.64
N GLU A 90 6.05 -12.55 -6.17
CA GLU A 90 4.60 -12.69 -6.37
C GLU A 90 3.85 -12.81 -5.05
N LEU A 91 4.32 -13.67 -4.14
CA LEU A 91 3.71 -13.84 -2.82
C LEU A 91 3.77 -12.56 -1.99
N ARG A 92 4.91 -11.88 -1.96
CA ARG A 92 5.05 -10.59 -1.26
C ARG A 92 4.19 -9.50 -1.89
N SER A 93 4.11 -9.46 -3.21
CA SER A 93 3.23 -8.52 -3.90
C SER A 93 1.77 -8.72 -3.52
N PHE A 94 1.32 -9.96 -3.39
CA PHE A 94 -0.02 -10.28 -2.91
C PHE A 94 -0.20 -9.94 -1.43
N GLU A 95 0.78 -10.26 -0.59
CA GLU A 95 0.75 -9.93 0.84
C GLU A 95 0.70 -8.42 1.05
N ASP A 96 1.55 -7.66 0.39
CA ASP A 96 1.59 -6.20 0.49
C ASP A 96 0.27 -5.56 0.01
N LYS A 97 -0.29 -6.04 -1.09
CA LYS A 97 -1.58 -5.60 -1.60
C LYS A 97 -2.71 -5.90 -0.62
N LEU A 98 -2.70 -7.11 -0.07
CA LEU A 98 -3.70 -7.53 0.90
C LEU A 98 -3.59 -6.72 2.20
N ASP A 99 -2.39 -6.51 2.71
CA ASP A 99 -2.16 -5.73 3.92
C ASP A 99 -2.64 -4.29 3.76
N LEU A 100 -2.31 -3.65 2.64
CA LEU A 100 -2.80 -2.30 2.34
C LEU A 100 -4.31 -2.26 2.20
N TRP A 101 -4.90 -3.24 1.54
CA TRP A 101 -6.35 -3.35 1.39
C TRP A 101 -7.03 -3.54 2.76
N LEU A 102 -6.49 -4.41 3.61
CA LEU A 102 -7.04 -4.67 4.94
C LEU A 102 -6.98 -3.43 5.83
N VAL A 103 -5.86 -2.70 5.82
CA VAL A 103 -5.71 -1.47 6.63
C VAL A 103 -6.69 -0.39 6.17
N ASN A 104 -6.77 -0.13 4.86
CA ASN A 104 -7.73 0.85 4.33
C ASN A 104 -9.17 0.38 4.44
N GLY A 105 -9.39 -0.91 4.25
CA GLY A 105 -10.70 -1.53 4.41
C GLY A 105 -11.21 -1.41 5.85
N ALA A 106 -10.33 -1.54 6.84
CA ALA A 106 -10.71 -1.41 8.24
C ALA A 106 -11.35 -0.05 8.55
N GLU A 107 -10.85 1.05 7.97
CA GLU A 107 -11.47 2.37 8.12
C GLU A 107 -12.81 2.50 7.40
N ARG A 108 -12.91 1.97 6.17
CA ARG A 108 -14.14 1.94 5.40
C ARG A 108 -15.24 1.12 6.09
N PHE A 109 -14.86 -0.08 6.51
CA PHE A 109 -15.81 -1.06 7.01
C PHE A 109 -16.24 -0.77 8.45
N SER A 110 -15.42 -0.06 9.23
CA SER A 110 -15.77 0.33 10.60
C SER A 110 -16.99 1.26 10.66
N ARG A 111 -17.34 1.90 9.54
CA ARG A 111 -18.53 2.77 9.42
C ARG A 111 -19.78 2.04 8.95
N ASP A 112 -19.66 0.77 8.63
CA ASP A 112 -20.75 -0.07 8.14
C ASP A 112 -20.91 -1.30 9.05
N PRO A 113 -21.83 -1.25 10.05
CA PRO A 113 -22.00 -2.35 10.99
C PRO A 113 -22.44 -3.67 10.33
N GLU A 114 -23.25 -3.62 9.29
CA GLU A 114 -23.69 -4.82 8.56
C GLU A 114 -22.52 -5.50 7.85
N LEU A 115 -21.67 -4.70 7.20
CA LEU A 115 -20.48 -5.21 6.52
C LEU A 115 -19.48 -5.78 7.52
N MET A 116 -19.25 -5.09 8.64
CA MET A 116 -18.38 -5.59 9.72
C MET A 116 -18.87 -6.92 10.26
N GLN A 117 -20.16 -7.06 10.48
CA GLN A 117 -20.77 -8.30 10.96
C GLN A 117 -20.59 -9.43 9.93
N ALA A 118 -20.80 -9.15 8.66
CA ALA A 118 -20.62 -10.12 7.58
C ALA A 118 -19.17 -10.61 7.50
N LEU A 119 -18.20 -9.69 7.59
CA LEU A 119 -16.78 -10.03 7.57
C LEU A 119 -16.37 -10.87 8.78
N LEU A 120 -16.86 -10.53 9.97
CA LEU A 120 -16.59 -11.30 11.18
C LEU A 120 -17.19 -12.71 11.10
N THR A 121 -18.39 -12.85 10.59
CA THR A 121 -19.04 -14.15 10.38
C THR A 121 -18.23 -15.00 9.42
N LEU A 122 -17.80 -14.42 8.31
CA LEU A 122 -16.96 -15.10 7.31
C LEU A 122 -15.61 -15.51 7.91
N ALA A 123 -14.95 -14.61 8.64
CA ALA A 123 -13.63 -14.87 9.21
C ALA A 123 -13.65 -15.98 10.28
N ARG A 124 -14.74 -16.10 11.01
CA ARG A 124 -14.90 -17.10 12.09
C ARG A 124 -15.46 -18.44 11.61
N HIS A 125 -15.92 -18.51 10.38
CA HIS A 125 -16.49 -19.74 9.83
C HIS A 125 -15.41 -20.77 9.53
N ASP A 126 -15.67 -22.05 9.86
CA ASP A 126 -14.71 -23.13 9.64
C ASP A 126 -14.37 -23.33 8.15
N ARG A 127 -15.27 -22.94 7.27
CA ARG A 127 -15.12 -23.05 5.82
C ARG A 127 -14.88 -21.67 5.14
N SER A 128 -14.28 -20.75 5.85
CA SER A 128 -14.03 -19.38 5.32
C SER A 128 -13.24 -19.38 4.01
N ARG A 129 -12.25 -20.27 3.90
CA ARG A 129 -11.45 -20.41 2.68
C ARG A 129 -12.32 -20.78 1.47
N GLU A 130 -13.19 -21.78 1.62
CA GLU A 130 -14.09 -22.23 0.55
C GLU A 130 -15.10 -21.13 0.19
N CYS A 131 -15.62 -20.43 1.18
CA CYS A 131 -16.54 -19.30 0.95
C CYS A 131 -15.87 -18.18 0.17
N LEU A 132 -14.63 -17.82 0.51
CA LEU A 132 -13.87 -16.80 -0.19
C LEU A 132 -13.58 -17.19 -1.65
N LEU A 133 -13.20 -18.46 -1.88
CA LEU A 133 -12.95 -18.95 -3.24
C LEU A 133 -14.22 -18.98 -4.09
N LEU A 134 -15.37 -19.30 -3.48
CA LEU A 134 -16.67 -19.22 -4.16
C LEU A 134 -17.03 -17.78 -4.53
N LEU A 135 -16.79 -16.82 -3.62
CA LEU A 135 -17.03 -15.41 -3.90
C LEU A 135 -16.14 -14.90 -5.04
N GLU A 136 -14.88 -15.27 -5.05
CA GLU A 136 -13.97 -14.94 -6.14
C GLU A 136 -14.48 -15.48 -7.49
N ALA A 137 -14.99 -16.71 -7.50
CA ALA A 137 -15.53 -17.33 -8.70
C ALA A 137 -16.79 -16.63 -9.24
N ILE A 138 -17.57 -15.98 -8.37
CA ILE A 138 -18.78 -15.20 -8.75
C ILE A 138 -18.40 -13.84 -9.32
N LEU A 139 -17.29 -13.26 -8.88
CA LEU A 139 -16.82 -11.98 -9.37
C LEU A 139 -16.13 -12.14 -10.72
#